data_f9eb7d251b24af7c6c11a3b95cc79400
#
_entry.id   f9eb7d251b24af7c6c11a3b95cc79400
#
_cell.length_a   1.000
_cell.length_b   1.000
_cell.length_c   1.000
_cell.angle_alpha   90.00
_cell.angle_beta   90.00
_cell.angle_gamma   90.00
#
_symmetry.space_group_name_H-M   'P 1'
#
loop_
_entity.id
_entity.type
_entity.pdbx_description
1 polymer ?
#
loop_
_entity_poly.entity_id
_entity_poly.type
_entity_poly.pdbx_seq_one_letter_code
_entity_poly.pdbx_strand_id
1 'polypeptide(L)'
;MVVGDPDGPKQIRVVVPTSQATIHDNWEVMGLRGTGSCDFSLHDVFIPERFTWGGAETRPLRGGANFFLGRPGMQTTGHCGVALGIARRALDEIAELAKNKKRGYRGTEALIADRGSFQRFLGESDLRLRAAKFLCLETLEEAWELVAQEITPPPELQVRLRASGTYATEEASDIVSQAFRFGGGSALFNSHVLQKCLRDIHGAA
;
A
#
# COMPACT_ATOMS: atom_id res chain seq x y z
N MET A 1 -17.35 10.28 -10.99
CA MET A 1 -18.05 10.83 -12.18
C MET A 1 -18.15 12.35 -12.02
N VAL A 2 -17.98 13.10 -13.09
CA VAL A 2 -18.17 14.56 -13.12
C VAL A 2 -19.47 14.81 -13.87
N VAL A 3 -20.37 15.59 -13.29
CA VAL A 3 -21.65 15.99 -13.90
C VAL A 3 -21.64 17.47 -14.22
N GLY A 4 -22.21 17.84 -15.34
CA GLY A 4 -22.49 19.23 -15.66
C GLY A 4 -23.57 19.77 -14.72
N ASP A 5 -23.33 20.95 -14.14
CA ASP A 5 -24.23 21.64 -13.24
C ASP A 5 -24.21 23.12 -13.65
N PRO A 6 -25.31 23.89 -13.53
CA PRO A 6 -25.30 25.34 -13.84
C PRO A 6 -24.23 26.11 -13.04
N ASP A 7 -23.88 25.65 -11.87
CA ASP A 7 -22.83 26.24 -11.00
C ASP A 7 -21.42 25.69 -11.30
N GLY A 8 -21.24 24.90 -12.36
CA GLY A 8 -19.99 24.29 -12.78
C GLY A 8 -19.95 22.77 -12.56
N PRO A 9 -18.90 22.09 -13.03
CA PRO A 9 -18.82 20.62 -12.96
C PRO A 9 -18.72 20.13 -11.51
N LYS A 10 -19.65 19.30 -11.09
CA LYS A 10 -19.67 18.67 -9.76
C LYS A 10 -19.16 17.23 -9.83
N GLN A 11 -18.29 16.86 -8.90
CA GLN A 11 -17.90 15.47 -8.70
C GLN A 11 -18.92 14.78 -7.82
N ILE A 12 -19.54 13.72 -8.33
CA ILE A 12 -20.45 12.87 -7.56
C ILE A 12 -19.93 11.42 -7.50
N ARG A 13 -20.31 10.72 -6.45
CA ARG A 13 -20.18 9.28 -6.35
C ARG A 13 -21.53 8.64 -6.54
N VAL A 14 -21.51 7.45 -7.12
CA VAL A 14 -22.74 6.72 -7.45
C VAL A 14 -22.59 5.25 -7.06
N VAL A 15 -23.70 4.61 -6.74
CA VAL A 15 -23.79 3.16 -6.59
C VAL A 15 -24.68 2.65 -7.69
N VAL A 16 -24.19 1.66 -8.46
CA VAL A 16 -24.92 0.96 -9.49
C VAL A 16 -24.82 -0.55 -9.30
N PRO A 17 -25.87 -1.31 -9.58
CA PRO A 17 -25.77 -2.76 -9.65
C PRO A 17 -24.71 -3.20 -10.68
N THR A 18 -23.87 -4.16 -10.33
CA THR A 18 -22.84 -4.69 -11.24
C THR A 18 -23.43 -5.21 -12.56
N SER A 19 -24.66 -5.68 -12.54
CA SER A 19 -25.39 -6.12 -13.74
C SER A 19 -25.66 -5.01 -14.78
N GLN A 20 -25.53 -3.74 -14.39
CA GLN A 20 -25.68 -2.58 -15.27
C GLN A 20 -24.33 -2.01 -15.72
N ALA A 21 -23.23 -2.59 -15.30
CA ALA A 21 -21.88 -2.21 -15.68
C ALA A 21 -21.27 -3.27 -16.60
N THR A 22 -20.56 -2.84 -17.62
CA THR A 22 -19.66 -3.70 -18.38
C THR A 22 -18.28 -3.60 -17.75
N ILE A 23 -17.81 -4.69 -17.13
CA ILE A 23 -16.47 -4.79 -16.57
C ILE A 23 -15.54 -5.30 -17.66
N HIS A 24 -14.44 -4.57 -17.87
CA HIS A 24 -13.41 -4.93 -18.85
C HIS A 24 -12.32 -5.73 -18.15
N ASP A 25 -12.06 -6.96 -18.61
CA ASP A 25 -11.00 -7.81 -18.04
C ASP A 25 -9.62 -7.37 -18.60
N ASN A 26 -9.15 -6.23 -18.14
CA ASN A 26 -7.92 -5.58 -18.60
C ASN A 26 -6.88 -5.35 -17.48
N TRP A 27 -7.02 -6.05 -16.33
CA TRP A 27 -6.08 -5.92 -15.20
C TRP A 27 -4.87 -6.85 -15.36
N GLU A 28 -4.14 -6.69 -16.47
CA GLU A 28 -2.89 -7.40 -16.78
C GLU A 28 -1.68 -6.65 -16.24
N VAL A 29 -1.42 -6.76 -14.93
CA VAL A 29 -0.43 -5.96 -14.22
C VAL A 29 0.72 -6.79 -13.69
N MET A 30 1.87 -6.13 -13.46
CA MET A 30 3.07 -6.71 -12.91
C MET A 30 2.87 -7.19 -11.46
N GLY A 31 2.32 -6.32 -10.61
CA GLY A 31 2.07 -6.55 -9.18
C GLY A 31 0.64 -6.21 -8.78
N LEU A 32 0.26 -6.47 -7.54
CA LEU A 32 -1.09 -6.22 -7.02
C LEU A 32 -2.21 -6.86 -7.86
N ARG A 33 -1.93 -7.98 -8.51
CA ARG A 33 -2.86 -8.64 -9.44
C ARG A 33 -4.20 -9.01 -8.79
N GLY A 34 -4.17 -9.30 -7.49
CA GLY A 34 -5.36 -9.68 -6.73
C GLY A 34 -6.35 -8.55 -6.44
N THR A 35 -6.01 -7.28 -6.74
CA THR A 35 -6.94 -6.15 -6.55
C THR A 35 -8.04 -6.12 -7.60
N GLY A 36 -7.82 -6.70 -8.79
CA GLY A 36 -8.81 -6.75 -9.85
C GLY A 36 -9.33 -5.36 -10.24
N SER A 37 -8.46 -4.35 -10.29
CA SER A 37 -8.83 -2.95 -10.56
C SER A 37 -9.10 -2.72 -12.05
N CYS A 38 -10.00 -3.56 -12.61
CA CYS A 38 -10.42 -3.47 -14.00
C CYS A 38 -11.17 -2.18 -14.29
N ASP A 39 -11.09 -1.73 -15.52
CA ASP A 39 -11.97 -0.67 -16.03
C ASP A 39 -13.42 -1.17 -16.12
N PHE A 40 -14.35 -0.22 -16.07
CA PHE A 40 -15.75 -0.50 -16.31
C PHE A 40 -16.40 0.64 -17.09
N SER A 41 -17.47 0.33 -17.82
CA SER A 41 -18.28 1.33 -18.50
C SER A 41 -19.77 1.18 -18.15
N LEU A 42 -20.45 2.31 -18.20
CA LEU A 42 -21.90 2.43 -18.03
C LEU A 42 -22.47 3.08 -19.28
N HIS A 43 -23.53 2.53 -19.85
CA HIS A 43 -24.22 3.05 -21.02
C HIS A 43 -25.69 3.29 -20.68
N ASP A 44 -26.13 4.54 -20.77
CA ASP A 44 -27.51 4.98 -20.58
C ASP A 44 -28.16 4.45 -19.28
N VAL A 45 -27.40 4.44 -18.18
CA VAL A 45 -27.86 3.95 -16.88
C VAL A 45 -28.47 5.10 -16.10
N PHE A 46 -29.78 5.01 -15.82
CA PHE A 46 -30.45 5.94 -14.92
C PHE A 46 -30.10 5.61 -13.47
N ILE A 47 -29.56 6.59 -12.72
CA ILE A 47 -29.17 6.44 -11.31
C ILE A 47 -30.07 7.32 -10.46
N PRO A 48 -30.97 6.74 -9.65
CA PRO A 48 -31.79 7.52 -8.72
C PRO A 48 -30.93 8.32 -7.74
N GLU A 49 -31.36 9.54 -7.39
CA GLU A 49 -30.63 10.45 -6.50
C GLU A 49 -30.22 9.81 -5.17
N ARG A 50 -31.05 8.96 -4.58
CA ARG A 50 -30.75 8.22 -3.34
C ARG A 50 -29.52 7.32 -3.41
N PHE A 51 -29.01 7.03 -4.61
CA PHE A 51 -27.78 6.26 -4.87
C PHE A 51 -26.61 7.15 -5.30
N THR A 52 -26.75 8.46 -5.11
CA THR A 52 -25.72 9.44 -5.40
C THR A 52 -25.37 10.26 -4.16
N TRP A 53 -24.15 10.75 -4.06
CA TRP A 53 -23.74 11.73 -3.06
C TRP A 53 -22.56 12.56 -3.56
N GLY A 54 -22.37 13.73 -2.92
CA GLY A 54 -21.29 14.65 -3.29
C GLY A 54 -19.90 14.01 -3.10
N GLY A 55 -19.01 14.19 -4.06
CA GLY A 55 -17.65 13.68 -3.97
C GLY A 55 -16.81 14.31 -2.85
N ALA A 56 -17.17 15.53 -2.45
CA ALA A 56 -16.54 16.30 -1.38
C ALA A 56 -17.15 16.06 0.01
N GLU A 57 -18.20 15.25 0.12
CA GLU A 57 -18.83 14.94 1.42
C GLU A 57 -17.83 14.19 2.31
N THR A 58 -17.52 14.78 3.46
CA THR A 58 -16.51 14.24 4.38
C THR A 58 -17.10 13.80 5.72
N ARG A 59 -18.30 14.28 6.07
CA ARG A 59 -18.94 13.90 7.33
C ARG A 59 -19.62 12.54 7.19
N PRO A 60 -19.22 11.54 7.99
CA PRO A 60 -19.88 10.25 7.98
C PRO A 60 -21.28 10.35 8.58
N LEU A 61 -22.27 9.72 7.93
CA LEU A 61 -23.63 9.61 8.42
C LEU A 61 -23.86 8.35 9.25
N ARG A 62 -22.99 7.34 9.09
CA ARG A 62 -23.04 6.04 9.75
C ARG A 62 -21.64 5.48 9.94
N GLY A 63 -21.49 4.55 10.87
CA GLY A 63 -20.25 3.85 11.14
C GLY A 63 -19.60 4.29 12.44
N GLY A 64 -18.41 3.78 12.71
CA GLY A 64 -17.62 4.11 13.90
C GLY A 64 -16.71 5.32 13.69
N ALA A 65 -16.00 5.68 14.73
CA ALA A 65 -15.11 6.84 14.80
C ALA A 65 -14.08 6.91 13.66
N ASN A 66 -13.56 5.77 13.20
CA ASN A 66 -12.57 5.70 12.11
C ASN A 66 -13.03 6.34 10.79
N PHE A 67 -14.36 6.47 10.56
CA PHE A 67 -14.85 7.16 9.36
C PHE A 67 -14.63 8.69 9.41
N PHE A 68 -14.36 9.24 10.59
CA PHE A 68 -13.98 10.65 10.74
C PHE A 68 -12.52 10.94 10.37
N LEU A 69 -11.70 9.92 10.11
CA LEU A 69 -10.32 10.13 9.63
C LEU A 69 -10.23 11.01 8.38
N GLY A 70 -11.29 11.05 7.58
CA GLY A 70 -11.27 11.83 6.35
C GLY A 70 -10.32 11.26 5.29
N ARG A 71 -10.02 12.08 4.29
CA ARG A 71 -9.07 11.72 3.23
C ARG A 71 -7.91 12.72 3.25
N PRO A 72 -6.67 12.26 3.12
CA PRO A 72 -6.18 10.91 2.82
C PRO A 72 -6.06 9.95 4.03
N GLY A 73 -6.29 10.40 5.27
CA GLY A 73 -6.04 9.62 6.47
C GLY A 73 -6.59 8.19 6.43
N MET A 74 -7.84 8.03 5.97
CA MET A 74 -8.49 6.70 5.87
C MET A 74 -7.78 5.75 4.88
N GLN A 75 -7.14 6.29 3.83
CA GLN A 75 -6.40 5.47 2.86
C GLN A 75 -5.01 5.11 3.37
N THR A 76 -4.39 6.00 4.14
CA THR A 76 -3.04 5.82 4.66
C THR A 76 -2.91 4.59 5.55
N THR A 77 -3.91 4.31 6.39
CA THR A 77 -3.89 3.15 7.31
C THR A 77 -3.68 1.83 6.58
N GLY A 78 -4.50 1.56 5.57
CA GLY A 78 -4.39 0.34 4.76
C GLY A 78 -3.11 0.30 3.94
N HIS A 79 -2.72 1.43 3.36
CA HIS A 79 -1.53 1.54 2.53
C HIS A 79 -0.24 1.27 3.31
N CYS A 80 -0.06 1.89 4.49
CA CYS A 80 1.05 1.60 5.39
C CYS A 80 1.11 0.13 5.76
N GLY A 81 -0.02 -0.46 6.13
CA GLY A 81 -0.10 -1.86 6.54
C GLY A 81 0.37 -2.81 5.44
N VAL A 82 -0.05 -2.57 4.20
CA VAL A 82 0.35 -3.37 3.04
C VAL A 82 1.85 -3.21 2.77
N ALA A 83 2.35 -1.98 2.66
CA ALA A 83 3.76 -1.72 2.34
C ALA A 83 4.71 -2.31 3.40
N LEU A 84 4.48 -2.01 4.68
CA LEU A 84 5.28 -2.53 5.78
C LEU A 84 5.19 -4.06 5.90
N GLY A 85 4.02 -4.64 5.65
CA GLY A 85 3.82 -6.09 5.64
C GLY A 85 4.59 -6.79 4.53
N ILE A 86 4.62 -6.23 3.32
CA ILE A 86 5.41 -6.76 2.20
C ILE A 86 6.91 -6.71 2.52
N ALA A 87 7.41 -5.59 3.07
CA ALA A 87 8.81 -5.45 3.45
C ALA A 87 9.20 -6.42 4.56
N ARG A 88 8.37 -6.58 5.59
CA ARG A 88 8.60 -7.59 6.65
C ARG A 88 8.69 -8.99 6.05
N ARG A 89 7.75 -9.36 5.20
CA ARG A 89 7.76 -10.66 4.54
C ARG A 89 9.03 -10.88 3.71
N ALA A 90 9.50 -9.87 2.99
CA ALA A 90 10.72 -9.96 2.22
C ALA A 90 11.98 -10.14 3.09
N LEU A 91 12.04 -9.44 4.23
CA LEU A 91 13.16 -9.59 5.18
C LEU A 91 13.17 -10.98 5.82
N ASP A 92 12.02 -11.51 6.21
CA ASP A 92 11.92 -12.84 6.79
C ASP A 92 12.35 -13.91 5.78
N GLU A 93 11.90 -13.79 4.54
CA GLU A 93 12.24 -14.72 3.46
C GLU A 93 13.73 -14.70 3.11
N ILE A 94 14.32 -13.50 2.99
CA ILE A 94 15.77 -13.41 2.65
C ILE A 94 16.65 -13.84 3.83
N ALA A 95 16.24 -13.60 5.06
CA ALA A 95 16.96 -14.06 6.24
C ALA A 95 16.99 -15.59 6.29
N GLU A 96 15.87 -16.26 6.01
CA GLU A 96 15.82 -17.71 5.97
C GLU A 96 16.62 -18.29 4.79
N LEU A 97 16.49 -17.70 3.60
CA LEU A 97 17.28 -18.10 2.43
C LEU A 97 18.79 -18.00 2.71
N ALA A 98 19.23 -16.93 3.36
CA ALA A 98 20.64 -16.63 3.60
C ALA A 98 21.33 -17.67 4.51
N LYS A 99 20.62 -18.33 5.39
CA LYS A 99 21.14 -19.40 6.29
C LYS A 99 21.58 -20.64 5.52
N ASN A 100 21.00 -20.89 4.35
CA ASN A 100 21.19 -22.11 3.60
C ASN A 100 21.88 -21.90 2.24
N LYS A 101 21.88 -20.67 1.73
CA LYS A 101 22.40 -20.36 0.42
C LYS A 101 23.85 -19.88 0.46
N LYS A 102 24.72 -20.61 -0.23
CA LYS A 102 26.10 -20.18 -0.47
C LYS A 102 26.19 -19.32 -1.73
N ARG A 103 27.10 -18.37 -1.74
CA ARG A 103 27.41 -17.50 -2.88
C ARG A 103 28.92 -17.20 -2.91
N GLY A 104 29.51 -17.19 -4.09
CA GLY A 104 30.93 -16.94 -4.28
C GLY A 104 31.44 -17.64 -5.53
N TYR A 105 32.72 -17.46 -5.83
CA TYR A 105 33.41 -18.21 -6.85
C TYR A 105 33.89 -19.54 -6.26
N ARG A 106 34.17 -20.50 -7.15
CA ARG A 106 34.63 -21.83 -6.77
C ARG A 106 35.81 -21.76 -5.78
N GLY A 107 35.62 -22.37 -4.61
CA GLY A 107 36.63 -22.38 -3.54
C GLY A 107 36.56 -21.20 -2.57
N THR A 108 35.68 -20.22 -2.82
CA THR A 108 35.45 -19.06 -1.91
C THR A 108 33.98 -18.87 -1.57
N GLU A 109 33.19 -19.95 -1.72
CA GLU A 109 31.76 -19.90 -1.40
C GLU A 109 31.53 -19.79 0.10
N ALA A 110 30.76 -18.80 0.50
CA ALA A 110 30.32 -18.63 1.88
C ALA A 110 28.79 -18.50 1.93
N LEU A 111 28.20 -18.80 3.07
CA LEU A 111 26.77 -18.51 3.28
C LEU A 111 26.52 -17.03 3.14
N ILE A 112 25.38 -16.69 2.59
CA ILE A 112 24.95 -15.28 2.49
C ILE A 112 24.88 -14.68 3.90
N ALA A 113 24.38 -15.44 4.87
CA ALA A 113 24.29 -15.02 6.27
C ALA A 113 25.63 -14.62 6.90
N ASP A 114 26.74 -15.21 6.47
CA ASP A 114 28.08 -14.95 7.04
C ASP A 114 28.75 -13.69 6.43
N ARG A 115 28.13 -13.06 5.44
CA ARG A 115 28.67 -11.88 4.77
C ARG A 115 28.35 -10.61 5.57
N GLY A 116 29.36 -9.82 5.92
CA GLY A 116 29.19 -8.56 6.63
C GLY A 116 28.23 -7.58 5.91
N SER A 117 28.26 -7.55 4.56
CA SER A 117 27.32 -6.74 3.77
C SER A 117 25.87 -7.17 3.92
N PHE A 118 25.60 -8.47 4.05
CA PHE A 118 24.25 -8.98 4.30
C PHE A 118 23.80 -8.71 5.73
N GLN A 119 24.66 -8.95 6.71
CA GLN A 119 24.37 -8.69 8.12
C GLN A 119 24.05 -7.21 8.34
N ARG A 120 24.84 -6.32 7.75
CA ARG A 120 24.59 -4.88 7.77
C ARG A 120 23.25 -4.54 7.13
N PHE A 121 23.00 -5.03 5.93
CA PHE A 121 21.72 -4.83 5.23
C PHE A 121 20.55 -5.26 6.09
N LEU A 122 20.59 -6.46 6.68
CA LEU A 122 19.50 -7.01 7.47
C LEU A 122 19.23 -6.16 8.72
N GLY A 123 20.29 -5.78 9.44
CA GLY A 123 20.18 -4.93 10.64
C GLY A 123 19.65 -3.53 10.34
N GLU A 124 20.22 -2.86 9.33
CA GLU A 124 19.77 -1.52 8.92
C GLU A 124 18.32 -1.55 8.43
N SER A 125 17.94 -2.56 7.62
CA SER A 125 16.58 -2.70 7.11
C SER A 125 15.54 -2.96 8.21
N ASP A 126 15.86 -3.77 9.20
CA ASP A 126 14.95 -3.99 10.34
C ASP A 126 14.73 -2.70 11.13
N LEU A 127 15.79 -1.92 11.37
CA LEU A 127 15.66 -0.62 12.05
C LEU A 127 14.84 0.39 11.24
N ARG A 128 15.09 0.51 9.93
CA ARG A 128 14.34 1.39 9.03
C ARG A 128 12.85 1.02 8.99
N LEU A 129 12.55 -0.28 8.86
CA LEU A 129 11.18 -0.77 8.85
C LEU A 129 10.45 -0.49 10.17
N ARG A 130 11.12 -0.66 11.29
CA ARG A 130 10.57 -0.34 12.62
C ARG A 130 10.35 1.16 12.78
N ALA A 131 11.29 1.99 12.33
CA ALA A 131 11.16 3.45 12.40
C ALA A 131 9.98 3.94 11.54
N ALA A 132 9.85 3.45 10.30
CA ALA A 132 8.73 3.78 9.42
C ALA A 132 7.38 3.36 10.02
N LYS A 133 7.32 2.15 10.61
CA LYS A 133 6.12 1.68 11.31
C LYS A 133 5.77 2.58 12.49
N PHE A 134 6.77 2.96 13.30
CA PHE A 134 6.55 3.81 14.46
C PHE A 134 6.04 5.19 14.06
N LEU A 135 6.62 5.81 13.03
CA LEU A 135 6.16 7.08 12.49
C LEU A 135 4.69 7.02 12.02
N CYS A 136 4.32 5.95 11.30
CA CYS A 136 2.93 5.76 10.87
C CYS A 136 1.98 5.62 12.06
N LEU A 137 2.36 4.84 13.07
CA LEU A 137 1.53 4.62 14.25
C LEU A 137 1.36 5.90 15.07
N GLU A 138 2.45 6.62 15.32
CA GLU A 138 2.44 7.88 16.07
C GLU A 138 1.51 8.91 15.41
N THR A 139 1.63 9.08 14.08
CA THR A 139 0.77 10.00 13.35
C THR A 139 -0.71 9.56 13.35
N LEU A 140 -0.97 8.25 13.32
CA LEU A 140 -2.32 7.70 13.41
C LEU A 140 -2.90 7.82 14.82
N GLU A 141 -2.10 7.67 15.87
CA GLU A 141 -2.52 7.86 17.26
C GLU A 141 -2.94 9.30 17.51
N GLU A 142 -2.15 10.28 17.02
CA GLU A 142 -2.52 11.70 17.09
C GLU A 142 -3.87 11.96 16.38
N ALA A 143 -4.06 11.37 15.19
CA ALA A 143 -5.33 11.49 14.48
C ALA A 143 -6.49 10.81 15.23
N TRP A 144 -6.21 9.69 15.91
CA TRP A 144 -7.22 8.93 16.64
C TRP A 144 -7.76 9.70 17.85
N GLU A 145 -6.94 10.51 18.50
CA GLU A 145 -7.40 11.38 19.62
C GLU A 145 -8.51 12.33 19.19
N LEU A 146 -8.47 12.85 17.97
CA LEU A 146 -9.53 13.68 17.40
C LEU A 146 -10.73 12.85 16.93
N VAL A 147 -10.45 11.79 16.21
CA VAL A 147 -11.46 10.92 15.59
C VAL A 147 -12.34 10.23 16.65
N ALA A 148 -11.77 9.86 17.79
CA ALA A 148 -12.53 9.31 18.92
C ALA A 148 -13.58 10.29 19.49
N GLN A 149 -13.41 11.60 19.22
CA GLN A 149 -14.34 12.67 19.56
C GLN A 149 -15.23 13.08 18.38
N GLU A 150 -15.26 12.28 17.31
CA GLU A 150 -15.98 12.56 16.05
C GLU A 150 -15.49 13.85 15.36
N ILE A 151 -14.23 14.22 15.55
CA ILE A 151 -13.58 15.37 14.92
C ILE A 151 -12.70 14.87 13.78
N THR A 152 -12.91 15.37 12.57
CA THR A 152 -12.05 15.10 11.43
C THR A 152 -10.69 15.80 11.63
N PRO A 153 -9.55 15.10 11.47
CA PRO A 153 -8.23 15.70 11.57
C PRO A 153 -8.06 16.89 10.62
N PRO A 154 -7.43 17.97 11.08
CA PRO A 154 -7.23 19.18 10.28
C PRO A 154 -6.30 18.92 9.09
N PRO A 155 -6.29 19.82 8.06
CA PRO A 155 -5.49 19.64 6.84
C PRO A 155 -4.02 19.35 7.09
N GLU A 156 -3.40 19.97 8.07
CA GLU A 156 -2.00 19.78 8.43
C GLU A 156 -1.72 18.34 8.90
N LEU A 157 -2.62 17.77 9.70
CA LEU A 157 -2.51 16.38 10.14
C LEU A 157 -2.82 15.40 9.00
N GLN A 158 -3.77 15.74 8.11
CA GLN A 158 -4.03 14.96 6.89
C GLN A 158 -2.80 14.89 5.98
N VAL A 159 -2.04 15.97 5.85
CA VAL A 159 -0.77 16.02 5.11
C VAL A 159 0.27 15.11 5.77
N ARG A 160 0.41 15.17 7.11
CA ARG A 160 1.36 14.30 7.84
C ARG A 160 0.99 12.82 7.73
N LEU A 161 -0.29 12.48 7.82
CA LEU A 161 -0.77 11.12 7.58
C LEU A 161 -0.36 10.62 6.19
N ARG A 162 -0.60 11.41 5.15
CA ARG A 162 -0.18 11.05 3.79
C ARG A 162 1.34 10.92 3.67
N ALA A 163 2.09 11.87 4.22
CA ALA A 163 3.55 11.87 4.16
C ALA A 163 4.16 10.64 4.85
N SER A 164 3.64 10.25 6.02
CA SER A 164 4.10 9.05 6.73
C SER A 164 3.84 7.77 5.91
N GLY A 165 2.69 7.70 5.22
CA GLY A 165 2.37 6.59 4.33
C GLY A 165 3.30 6.50 3.12
N THR A 166 3.58 7.65 2.48
CA THR A 166 4.53 7.73 1.37
C THR A 166 5.92 7.30 1.81
N TYR A 167 6.42 7.85 2.91
CA TYR A 167 7.72 7.47 3.48
C TYR A 167 7.82 5.98 3.78
N ALA A 168 6.80 5.40 4.42
CA ALA A 168 6.78 3.97 4.72
C ALA A 168 6.81 3.10 3.46
N THR A 169 6.18 3.55 2.37
CA THR A 169 6.17 2.84 1.09
C THR A 169 7.52 2.92 0.38
N GLU A 170 8.16 4.09 0.40
CA GLU A 170 9.51 4.28 -0.16
C GLU A 170 10.54 3.41 0.59
N GLU A 171 10.52 3.43 1.93
CA GLU A 171 11.37 2.59 2.77
C GLU A 171 11.14 1.08 2.48
N ALA A 172 9.88 0.68 2.38
CA ALA A 172 9.51 -0.68 2.05
C ALA A 172 10.02 -1.10 0.66
N SER A 173 9.90 -0.24 -0.35
CA SER A 173 10.37 -0.48 -1.72
C SER A 173 11.88 -0.68 -1.77
N ASP A 174 12.64 0.14 -1.07
CA ASP A 174 14.09 0.03 -0.97
C ASP A 174 14.51 -1.29 -0.31
N ILE A 175 13.90 -1.60 0.84
CA ILE A 175 14.19 -2.81 1.60
C ILE A 175 13.91 -4.06 0.75
N VAL A 176 12.76 -4.12 0.11
CA VAL A 176 12.37 -5.27 -0.73
C VAL A 176 13.29 -5.41 -1.93
N SER A 177 13.66 -4.30 -2.58
CA SER A 177 14.58 -4.29 -3.72
C SER A 177 15.96 -4.82 -3.33
N GLN A 178 16.46 -4.47 -2.16
CA GLN A 178 17.72 -4.98 -1.65
C GLN A 178 17.63 -6.46 -1.26
N ALA A 179 16.57 -6.88 -0.58
CA ALA A 179 16.30 -8.28 -0.25
C ALA A 179 16.26 -9.15 -1.51
N PHE A 180 15.60 -8.68 -2.56
CA PHE A 180 15.55 -9.36 -3.86
C PHE A 180 16.95 -9.53 -4.47
N ARG A 181 17.80 -8.50 -4.43
CA ARG A 181 19.19 -8.57 -4.94
C ARG A 181 20.02 -9.62 -4.19
N PHE A 182 19.88 -9.70 -2.86
CA PHE A 182 20.54 -10.75 -2.08
C PHE A 182 20.00 -12.15 -2.40
N GLY A 183 18.72 -12.27 -2.76
CA GLY A 183 18.14 -13.52 -3.25
C GLY A 183 18.77 -14.05 -4.54
N GLY A 184 19.33 -13.16 -5.38
CA GLY A 184 20.03 -13.51 -6.63
C GLY A 184 19.15 -14.37 -7.56
N GLY A 185 19.75 -15.30 -8.29
CA GLY A 185 19.06 -16.13 -9.29
C GLY A 185 17.85 -16.90 -8.77
N SER A 186 17.82 -17.29 -7.49
CA SER A 186 16.65 -17.96 -6.90
C SER A 186 15.42 -17.05 -6.87
N ALA A 187 15.60 -15.75 -6.64
CA ALA A 187 14.51 -14.79 -6.57
C ALA A 187 13.90 -14.44 -7.95
N LEU A 188 14.52 -14.86 -9.06
CA LEU A 188 14.00 -14.59 -10.41
C LEU A 188 12.77 -15.43 -10.78
N PHE A 189 12.58 -16.57 -10.12
CA PHE A 189 11.45 -17.45 -10.44
C PHE A 189 10.13 -16.84 -9.99
N ASN A 190 9.10 -16.90 -10.85
CA ASN A 190 7.76 -16.38 -10.57
C ASN A 190 7.12 -16.97 -9.30
N SER A 191 7.51 -18.19 -8.92
CA SER A 191 7.03 -18.86 -7.71
C SER A 191 7.72 -18.38 -6.43
N HIS A 192 8.82 -17.62 -6.53
CA HIS A 192 9.58 -17.19 -5.35
C HIS A 192 8.92 -15.99 -4.65
N VAL A 193 8.83 -16.06 -3.32
CA VAL A 193 8.19 -15.02 -2.51
C VAL A 193 8.81 -13.64 -2.69
N LEU A 194 10.15 -13.54 -2.76
CA LEU A 194 10.84 -12.25 -2.97
C LEU A 194 10.45 -11.59 -4.28
N GLN A 195 10.24 -12.38 -5.34
CA GLN A 195 9.82 -11.86 -6.63
C GLN A 195 8.37 -11.29 -6.55
N LYS A 196 7.49 -11.99 -5.83
CA LYS A 196 6.14 -11.48 -5.57
C LYS A 196 6.19 -10.20 -4.76
N CYS A 197 6.96 -10.16 -3.66
CA CYS A 197 7.11 -8.96 -2.84
C CYS A 197 7.62 -7.76 -3.66
N LEU A 198 8.61 -7.98 -4.54
CA LEU A 198 9.16 -6.93 -5.41
C LEU A 198 8.08 -6.34 -6.33
N ARG A 199 7.31 -7.18 -7.00
CA ARG A 199 6.26 -6.72 -7.92
C ARG A 199 5.13 -5.99 -7.19
N ASP A 200 4.71 -6.53 -6.05
CA ASP A 200 3.58 -5.97 -5.31
C ASP A 200 3.96 -4.64 -4.66
N ILE A 201 5.18 -4.50 -4.12
CA ILE A 201 5.59 -3.23 -3.50
C ILE A 201 5.78 -2.12 -4.54
N HIS A 202 6.37 -2.42 -5.71
CA HIS A 202 6.49 -1.43 -6.77
C HIS A 202 5.15 -1.10 -7.46
N GLY A 203 4.16 -1.95 -7.35
CA GLY A 203 2.79 -1.63 -7.75
C GLY A 203 2.04 -0.78 -6.73
N ALA A 204 2.51 -0.75 -5.46
CA ALA A 204 1.93 0.05 -4.38
C ALA A 204 2.59 1.42 -4.21
N ALA A 205 3.84 1.62 -4.74
CA ALA A 205 4.67 2.81 -4.58
C ALA A 205 4.28 4.01 -5.47
#